data_6d70caac0d2740105f1f9e702f2457ea
#
_entry.id   6d70caac0d2740105f1f9e702f2457ea
#
_cell.length_a   1.000
_cell.length_b   1.000
_cell.length_c   1.000
_cell.angle_alpha   90.00
_cell.angle_beta   90.00
_cell.angle_gamma   90.00
#
_symmetry.space_group_name_H-M   'P 1'
#
loop_
_entity.id
_entity.type
_entity.pdbx_description
1 polymer ?
#
loop_
_entity_poly.entity_id
_entity_poly.type
_entity_poly.pdbx_seq_one_letter_code
_entity_poly.pdbx_strand_id
1 'polypeptide(L)'
;KKMAATSAMATAASIFPGILFANDGQGGLDDNGNVTWKKAPCRFCGVGCGVLIGVEDGKAVAVKGDPNSSVNKGLCCVKGYHSVMAMYGNDRLTKPLVKKNGVMVETTMDEALELIASKMKSTIKEHGKDSVSVYGSGQWTIPDGYAASKLFKGCIGTNNVEANARICMASAVTGFLTSFGLDEPMGCYEDIDHADVFILWGNNMAEMHPVLFSRLLD
;
A
#
# COMPACT_ATOMS: atom_id res chain seq x y z
N LYS A 1 16.34 11.80 26.01
CA LYS A 1 17.65 11.53 25.34
C LYS A 1 17.37 11.38 23.86
N LYS A 2 17.55 12.46 23.10
CA LYS A 2 17.50 12.44 21.63
C LYS A 2 18.71 11.63 21.16
N MET A 3 18.52 10.43 20.67
CA MET A 3 19.55 9.67 19.98
C MET A 3 19.51 10.02 18.48
N ALA A 4 20.66 10.41 17.99
CA ALA A 4 20.87 10.90 16.64
C ALA A 4 20.62 9.82 15.58
N ALA A 5 19.58 10.02 14.79
CA ALA A 5 19.30 9.27 13.55
C ALA A 5 19.97 9.90 12.32
N THR A 6 21.06 10.63 12.51
CA THR A 6 21.67 11.50 11.48
C THR A 6 22.70 10.84 10.58
N SER A 7 23.17 9.62 10.86
CA SER A 7 24.29 9.04 10.08
C SER A 7 23.90 8.09 8.94
N ALA A 8 22.67 7.60 8.89
CA ALA A 8 22.22 6.68 7.83
C ALA A 8 21.61 7.37 6.60
N MET A 9 21.24 8.66 6.72
CA MET A 9 20.60 9.41 5.64
C MET A 9 21.57 9.98 4.59
N ALA A 10 22.82 10.22 4.96
CA ALA A 10 23.80 10.85 4.05
C ALA A 10 24.25 9.94 2.90
N THR A 11 24.16 8.62 3.06
CA THR A 11 24.61 7.65 2.06
C THR A 11 23.55 7.34 0.99
N ALA A 12 22.28 7.57 1.25
CA ALA A 12 21.23 7.31 0.27
C ALA A 12 21.07 8.44 -0.77
N ALA A 13 21.42 9.67 -0.41
CA ALA A 13 21.33 10.83 -1.29
C ALA A 13 22.32 10.81 -2.48
N SER A 14 23.42 10.07 -2.36
CA SER A 14 24.45 9.98 -3.41
C SER A 14 24.10 9.00 -4.53
N ILE A 15 23.12 8.10 -4.32
CA ILE A 15 22.76 7.06 -5.31
C ILE A 15 21.62 7.55 -6.23
N PHE A 16 20.87 8.54 -5.83
CA PHE A 16 19.75 9.07 -6.60
C PHE A 16 19.78 10.61 -6.62
N PRO A 17 20.54 11.24 -7.53
CA PRO A 17 20.52 12.69 -7.67
C PRO A 17 19.16 13.14 -8.19
N GLY A 18 18.38 13.79 -7.37
CA GLY A 18 17.07 14.35 -7.72
C GLY A 18 15.94 14.04 -6.75
N ILE A 19 16.16 13.23 -5.72
CA ILE A 19 15.19 13.04 -4.64
C ILE A 19 15.75 13.65 -3.37
N LEU A 20 15.23 14.79 -2.99
CA LEU A 20 15.59 15.50 -1.76
C LEU A 20 14.70 15.01 -0.62
N PHE A 21 15.29 14.56 0.48
CA PHE A 21 14.58 14.17 1.69
C PHE A 21 14.44 15.35 2.62
N ALA A 22 13.23 15.63 3.06
CA ALA A 22 13.00 16.61 4.13
C ALA A 22 13.59 16.07 5.44
N ASN A 23 14.55 16.81 6.03
CA ASN A 23 15.37 16.32 7.14
C ASN A 23 14.97 16.84 8.52
N ASP A 24 13.88 17.56 8.62
CA ASP A 24 13.52 18.23 9.86
C ASP A 24 12.01 18.34 10.02
N GLY A 25 11.31 17.52 10.54
CA GLY A 25 9.88 17.58 10.91
C GLY A 25 9.04 18.80 10.47
N GLN A 26 9.66 19.76 9.82
CA GLN A 26 9.10 20.97 9.21
C GLN A 26 9.49 21.03 7.73
N GLY A 27 9.18 20.00 7.00
CA GLY A 27 9.19 19.86 5.55
C GLY A 27 9.65 21.03 4.71
N GLY A 28 10.94 21.32 4.74
CA GLY A 28 11.55 22.33 3.91
C GLY A 28 12.36 21.65 2.81
N LEU A 29 11.76 21.47 1.67
CA LEU A 29 12.47 21.67 0.42
C LEU A 29 11.83 22.88 -0.21
N ASP A 30 12.66 23.87 -0.30
CA ASP A 30 12.51 25.13 -1.00
C ASP A 30 11.08 25.50 -1.41
N ASP A 31 10.54 26.50 -0.73
CA ASP A 31 9.50 27.37 -1.26
C ASP A 31 10.01 28.17 -2.50
N ASN A 32 10.76 27.52 -3.38
CA ASN A 32 11.12 28.07 -4.69
C ASN A 32 9.95 28.07 -5.66
N GLY A 33 8.73 27.89 -5.15
CA GLY A 33 7.50 28.20 -5.86
C GLY A 33 7.03 27.17 -6.89
N ASN A 34 7.82 26.16 -7.23
CA ASN A 34 7.50 25.22 -8.32
C ASN A 34 6.88 23.91 -7.84
N VAL A 35 7.02 23.53 -6.57
CA VAL A 35 6.49 22.26 -6.05
C VAL A 35 5.09 22.45 -5.47
N THR A 36 4.13 21.74 -6.02
CA THR A 36 2.76 21.69 -5.50
C THR A 36 2.57 20.46 -4.63
N TRP A 37 2.13 20.64 -3.39
CA TRP A 37 1.91 19.55 -2.45
C TRP A 37 0.47 19.01 -2.50
N LYS A 38 0.32 17.70 -2.66
CA LYS A 38 -0.96 16.99 -2.71
C LYS A 38 -1.05 15.95 -1.60
N LYS A 39 -2.19 15.91 -0.91
CA LYS A 39 -2.44 14.90 0.13
C LYS A 39 -2.69 13.52 -0.49
N ALA A 40 -2.12 12.50 0.15
CA ALA A 40 -2.37 11.10 -0.19
C ALA A 40 -2.22 10.22 1.06
N PRO A 41 -2.84 9.04 1.11
CA PRO A 41 -2.53 8.03 2.10
C PRO A 41 -1.24 7.30 1.71
N CYS A 42 -0.43 6.94 2.71
CA CYS A 42 0.69 6.04 2.49
C CYS A 42 0.16 4.63 2.16
N ARG A 43 0.73 3.99 1.12
CA ARG A 43 0.25 2.69 0.61
C ARG A 43 0.86 1.47 1.27
N PHE A 44 1.86 1.62 2.15
CA PHE A 44 2.69 0.46 2.54
C PHE A 44 2.13 -0.39 3.66
N CYS A 45 1.71 0.20 4.76
CA CYS A 45 1.24 -0.59 5.90
C CYS A 45 -0.08 -0.06 6.47
N GLY A 46 -0.68 -0.83 7.37
CA GLY A 46 -1.97 -0.54 7.97
C GLY A 46 -1.99 0.63 8.96
N VAL A 47 -0.86 1.29 9.22
CA VAL A 47 -0.85 2.50 10.07
C VAL A 47 -1.73 3.60 9.45
N GLY A 48 -1.75 3.69 8.10
CA GLY A 48 -2.60 4.68 7.43
C GLY A 48 -2.08 6.11 7.50
N CYS A 49 -0.75 6.28 7.51
CA CYS A 49 -0.13 7.62 7.55
C CYS A 49 -0.62 8.50 6.41
N GLY A 50 -0.96 9.76 6.73
CA GLY A 50 -1.13 10.81 5.74
C GLY A 50 0.22 11.31 5.25
N VAL A 51 0.37 11.45 3.93
CA VAL A 51 1.57 12.00 3.32
C VAL A 51 1.23 13.16 2.39
N LEU A 52 2.17 14.05 2.22
CA LEU A 52 2.16 15.10 1.21
C LEU A 52 3.13 14.71 0.10
N ILE A 53 2.64 14.64 -1.12
CA ILE A 53 3.44 14.37 -2.31
C ILE A 53 3.72 15.68 -3.01
N GLY A 54 4.99 16.02 -3.16
CA GLY A 54 5.45 17.16 -3.92
C GLY A 54 5.47 16.83 -5.41
N VAL A 55 4.79 17.67 -6.18
CA VAL A 55 4.69 17.53 -7.64
C VAL A 55 5.31 18.76 -8.30
N GLU A 56 6.24 18.54 -9.21
CA GLU A 56 6.88 19.53 -10.05
C GLU A 56 6.81 19.05 -11.51
N ASP A 57 6.38 19.92 -12.42
CA ASP A 57 6.22 19.61 -13.85
C ASP A 57 5.47 18.29 -14.14
N GLY A 58 4.42 18.03 -13.34
CA GLY A 58 3.62 16.81 -13.46
C GLY A 58 4.27 15.54 -12.94
N LYS A 59 5.46 15.62 -12.31
CA LYS A 59 6.17 14.49 -11.72
C LYS A 59 6.17 14.58 -10.20
N ALA A 60 6.00 13.45 -9.53
CA ALA A 60 6.17 13.36 -8.10
C ALA A 60 7.66 13.33 -7.76
N VAL A 61 8.15 14.36 -7.08
CA VAL A 61 9.58 14.57 -6.81
C VAL A 61 9.94 14.41 -5.33
N ALA A 62 8.96 14.53 -4.42
CA ALA A 62 9.21 14.48 -2.99
C ALA A 62 8.02 13.90 -2.23
N VAL A 63 8.28 13.37 -1.03
CA VAL A 63 7.25 12.91 -0.08
C VAL A 63 7.62 13.36 1.32
N LYS A 64 6.63 13.85 2.08
CA LYS A 64 6.77 14.14 3.51
C LYS A 64 5.52 13.72 4.27
N GLY A 65 5.63 13.54 5.59
CA GLY A 65 4.45 13.30 6.43
C GLY A 65 3.52 14.52 6.44
N ASP A 66 2.21 14.29 6.47
CA ASP A 66 1.23 15.36 6.63
C ASP A 66 1.13 15.76 8.12
N PRO A 67 1.54 16.98 8.51
CA PRO A 67 1.46 17.44 9.90
C PRO A 67 0.01 17.54 10.41
N ASN A 68 -0.96 17.62 9.51
CA ASN A 68 -2.38 17.69 9.86
C ASN A 68 -3.04 16.30 9.93
N SER A 69 -2.27 15.22 9.74
CA SER A 69 -2.79 13.86 9.92
C SER A 69 -2.79 13.47 11.39
N SER A 70 -3.93 13.09 11.93
CA SER A 70 -4.07 12.61 13.33
C SER A 70 -3.29 11.31 13.56
N VAL A 71 -3.09 10.52 12.51
CA VAL A 71 -2.41 9.20 12.58
C VAL A 71 -0.92 9.38 12.84
N ASN A 72 -0.24 10.11 12.00
CA ASN A 72 1.23 10.20 11.98
C ASN A 72 1.79 11.57 12.40
N LYS A 73 0.95 12.58 12.63
CA LYS A 73 1.34 13.91 13.15
C LYS A 73 2.60 14.48 12.47
N GLY A 74 2.70 14.33 11.15
CA GLY A 74 3.85 14.77 10.35
C GLY A 74 5.01 13.78 10.24
N LEU A 75 5.01 12.69 11.01
CA LEU A 75 6.03 11.65 10.90
C LEU A 75 5.87 10.85 9.61
N CYS A 76 6.99 10.33 9.11
CA CYS A 76 7.00 9.41 7.98
C CYS A 76 8.19 8.44 8.12
N CYS A 77 7.99 7.18 7.85
CA CYS A 77 9.08 6.21 7.86
C CYS A 77 9.75 6.10 6.48
N VAL A 78 10.86 5.38 6.42
CA VAL A 78 11.63 5.16 5.19
C VAL A 78 10.77 4.64 4.03
N LYS A 79 9.80 3.76 4.28
CA LYS A 79 8.89 3.22 3.25
C LYS A 79 8.03 4.33 2.64
N GLY A 80 7.45 5.18 3.47
CA GLY A 80 6.62 6.30 3.04
C GLY A 80 7.42 7.32 2.22
N TYR A 81 8.60 7.70 2.69
CA TYR A 81 9.47 8.63 1.96
C TYR A 81 9.84 8.15 0.56
N HIS A 82 10.00 6.82 0.37
CA HIS A 82 10.37 6.23 -0.91
C HIS A 82 9.18 5.80 -1.78
N SER A 83 7.96 6.14 -1.38
CA SER A 83 6.75 5.64 -2.06
C SER A 83 6.65 6.04 -3.54
N VAL A 84 7.17 7.20 -3.92
CA VAL A 84 7.15 7.70 -5.31
C VAL A 84 8.24 7.07 -6.19
N MET A 85 9.28 6.48 -5.62
CA MET A 85 10.38 5.88 -6.39
C MET A 85 9.92 4.72 -7.28
N ALA A 86 8.96 3.94 -6.80
CA ALA A 86 8.38 2.84 -7.56
C ALA A 86 7.66 3.28 -8.86
N MET A 87 7.35 4.57 -8.99
CA MET A 87 6.71 5.12 -10.20
C MET A 87 7.71 5.32 -11.35
N TYR A 88 8.99 5.45 -11.04
CA TYR A 88 10.03 5.85 -11.98
C TYR A 88 11.17 4.83 -12.13
N GLY A 89 11.01 3.63 -11.57
CA GLY A 89 11.98 2.54 -11.74
C GLY A 89 12.11 2.13 -13.22
N ASN A 90 13.33 1.82 -13.65
CA ASN A 90 13.58 1.37 -15.02
C ASN A 90 12.90 0.05 -15.36
N ASP A 91 12.56 -0.73 -14.35
CA ASP A 91 11.83 -2.01 -14.42
C ASP A 91 10.30 -1.84 -14.29
N ARG A 92 9.82 -0.60 -14.19
CA ARG A 92 8.39 -0.31 -14.11
C ARG A 92 7.68 -0.74 -15.38
N LEU A 93 6.75 -1.68 -15.26
CA LEU A 93 5.89 -2.09 -16.37
C LEU A 93 4.94 -0.95 -16.75
N THR A 94 5.04 -0.51 -18.01
CA THR A 94 4.17 0.52 -18.60
C THR A 94 3.24 -0.06 -19.66
N LYS A 95 3.47 -1.31 -20.06
CA LYS A 95 2.65 -2.06 -21.00
C LYS A 95 2.40 -3.47 -20.48
N PRO A 96 1.27 -4.11 -20.87
CA PRO A 96 1.04 -5.50 -20.56
C PRO A 96 2.10 -6.40 -21.22
N LEU A 97 2.40 -7.51 -20.56
CA LEU A 97 3.25 -8.56 -21.11
C LEU A 97 2.45 -9.85 -21.26
N VAL A 98 2.60 -10.51 -22.41
CA VAL A 98 2.03 -11.86 -22.65
C VAL A 98 3.15 -12.83 -22.95
N LYS A 99 2.96 -14.09 -22.54
CA LYS A 99 3.92 -15.15 -22.80
C LYS A 99 3.69 -15.74 -24.18
N LYS A 100 4.68 -15.56 -25.10
CA LYS A 100 4.69 -16.17 -26.45
C LYS A 100 5.93 -17.06 -26.57
N ASN A 101 5.75 -18.32 -26.86
CA ASN A 101 6.85 -19.30 -27.01
C ASN A 101 7.84 -19.31 -25.81
N GLY A 102 7.31 -19.20 -24.59
CA GLY A 102 8.10 -19.21 -23.37
C GLY A 102 8.69 -17.86 -22.96
N VAL A 103 8.65 -16.83 -23.82
CA VAL A 103 9.21 -15.49 -23.58
C VAL A 103 8.08 -14.50 -23.32
N MET A 104 8.29 -13.60 -22.35
CA MET A 104 7.37 -12.47 -22.08
C MET A 104 7.62 -11.38 -23.11
N VAL A 105 6.58 -10.97 -23.83
CA VAL A 105 6.64 -9.92 -24.87
C VAL A 105 5.60 -8.85 -24.60
N GLU A 106 5.95 -7.60 -24.89
CA GLU A 106 5.02 -6.47 -24.79
C GLU A 106 3.84 -6.64 -25.75
N THR A 107 2.67 -6.21 -25.31
CA THR A 107 1.44 -6.23 -26.08
C THR A 107 0.56 -5.02 -25.73
N THR A 108 -0.56 -4.86 -26.42
CA THR A 108 -1.56 -3.85 -26.08
C THR A 108 -2.48 -4.36 -24.95
N MET A 109 -3.18 -3.43 -24.29
CA MET A 109 -4.17 -3.79 -23.27
C MET A 109 -5.32 -4.60 -23.88
N ASP A 110 -5.77 -4.23 -25.08
CA ASP A 110 -6.86 -4.91 -25.78
C ASP A 110 -6.51 -6.35 -26.13
N GLU A 111 -5.30 -6.60 -26.66
CA GLU A 111 -4.81 -7.95 -26.92
C GLU A 111 -4.68 -8.80 -25.65
N ALA A 112 -4.20 -8.19 -24.57
CA ALA A 112 -4.08 -8.90 -23.28
C ALA A 112 -5.46 -9.27 -22.72
N LEU A 113 -6.42 -8.35 -22.77
CA LEU A 113 -7.80 -8.59 -22.33
C LEU A 113 -8.52 -9.63 -23.19
N GLU A 114 -8.35 -9.59 -24.53
CA GLU A 114 -8.92 -10.60 -25.41
C GLU A 114 -8.35 -11.99 -25.12
N LEU A 115 -7.05 -12.10 -24.89
CA LEU A 115 -6.41 -13.35 -24.51
C LEU A 115 -6.99 -13.90 -23.19
N ILE A 116 -7.15 -13.06 -22.17
CA ILE A 116 -7.74 -13.44 -20.89
C ILE A 116 -9.18 -13.89 -21.10
N ALA A 117 -9.99 -13.08 -21.79
CA ALA A 117 -11.40 -13.35 -21.99
C ALA A 117 -11.63 -14.65 -22.79
N SER A 118 -10.87 -14.86 -23.86
CA SER A 118 -10.97 -16.07 -24.66
C SER A 118 -10.57 -17.34 -23.86
N LYS A 119 -9.51 -17.22 -23.05
CA LYS A 119 -9.06 -18.33 -22.19
C LYS A 119 -10.07 -18.66 -21.10
N MET A 120 -10.62 -17.65 -20.44
CA MET A 120 -11.67 -17.85 -19.44
C MET A 120 -12.93 -18.50 -20.05
N LYS A 121 -13.39 -17.98 -21.20
CA LYS A 121 -14.55 -18.54 -21.90
C LYS A 121 -14.34 -20.01 -22.27
N SER A 122 -13.16 -20.37 -22.81
CA SER A 122 -12.86 -21.75 -23.19
C SER A 122 -12.81 -22.67 -21.96
N THR A 123 -12.17 -22.23 -20.88
CA THR A 123 -12.08 -23.00 -19.62
C THR A 123 -13.45 -23.22 -19.00
N ILE A 124 -14.28 -22.18 -18.96
CA ILE A 124 -15.66 -22.29 -18.44
C ILE A 124 -16.51 -23.25 -19.30
N LYS A 125 -16.36 -23.16 -20.63
CA LYS A 125 -17.09 -24.03 -21.55
C LYS A 125 -16.73 -25.52 -21.38
N GLU A 126 -15.45 -25.81 -21.11
CA GLU A 126 -14.93 -27.16 -20.99
C GLU A 126 -15.15 -27.75 -19.59
N HIS A 127 -14.97 -26.97 -18.55
CA HIS A 127 -14.90 -27.44 -17.18
C HIS A 127 -15.96 -26.85 -16.23
N GLY A 128 -16.83 -25.97 -16.76
CA GLY A 128 -17.89 -25.33 -15.98
C GLY A 128 -17.43 -24.03 -15.28
N LYS A 129 -18.40 -23.29 -14.74
CA LYS A 129 -18.19 -21.94 -14.16
C LYS A 129 -17.25 -21.92 -12.95
N ASP A 130 -17.18 -23.00 -12.20
CA ASP A 130 -16.37 -23.12 -10.99
C ASP A 130 -14.91 -23.51 -11.26
N SER A 131 -14.53 -23.63 -12.54
CA SER A 131 -13.15 -23.84 -12.98
C SER A 131 -12.31 -22.57 -12.98
N VAL A 132 -12.92 -21.42 -12.79
CA VAL A 132 -12.25 -20.12 -12.69
C VAL A 132 -12.45 -19.52 -11.31
N SER A 133 -11.43 -18.79 -10.85
CA SER A 133 -11.45 -18.12 -9.56
C SER A 133 -10.74 -16.78 -9.62
N VAL A 134 -11.03 -15.91 -8.67
CA VAL A 134 -10.26 -14.69 -8.45
C VAL A 134 -9.74 -14.65 -7.01
N TYR A 135 -8.44 -14.40 -6.87
CA TYR A 135 -7.78 -14.14 -5.60
C TYR A 135 -7.38 -12.68 -5.58
N GLY A 136 -8.09 -11.89 -4.79
CA GLY A 136 -7.97 -10.45 -4.75
C GLY A 136 -6.91 -9.95 -3.77
N SER A 137 -6.75 -8.65 -3.75
CA SER A 137 -5.83 -7.94 -2.84
C SER A 137 -6.59 -7.09 -1.84
N GLY A 138 -6.10 -7.02 -0.60
CA GLY A 138 -6.57 -6.04 0.39
C GLY A 138 -6.20 -4.60 0.04
N GLN A 139 -5.36 -4.39 -0.99
CA GLN A 139 -5.01 -3.07 -1.52
C GLN A 139 -5.86 -2.63 -2.72
N TRP A 140 -6.84 -3.41 -3.10
CA TRP A 140 -7.84 -2.99 -4.09
C TRP A 140 -8.62 -1.78 -3.57
N THR A 141 -8.94 -0.89 -4.48
CA THR A 141 -9.94 0.13 -4.19
C THR A 141 -11.33 -0.50 -4.13
N ILE A 142 -12.28 0.20 -3.51
CA ILE A 142 -13.68 -0.27 -3.46
C ILE A 142 -14.24 -0.57 -4.88
N PRO A 143 -14.00 0.28 -5.91
CA PRO A 143 -14.41 -0.03 -7.28
C PRO A 143 -13.79 -1.32 -7.85
N ASP A 144 -12.51 -1.60 -7.56
CA ASP A 144 -11.86 -2.83 -8.04
C ASP A 144 -12.52 -4.08 -7.44
N GLY A 145 -12.75 -4.09 -6.13
CA GLY A 145 -13.44 -5.18 -5.45
C GLY A 145 -14.87 -5.37 -5.93
N TYR A 146 -15.58 -4.28 -6.17
CA TYR A 146 -16.92 -4.32 -6.74
C TYR A 146 -16.94 -4.90 -8.15
N ALA A 147 -16.03 -4.46 -9.04
CA ALA A 147 -15.94 -4.95 -10.41
C ALA A 147 -15.61 -6.45 -10.46
N ALA A 148 -14.65 -6.90 -9.65
CA ALA A 148 -14.30 -8.31 -9.52
C ALA A 148 -15.49 -9.15 -9.03
N SER A 149 -16.17 -8.71 -7.98
CA SER A 149 -17.35 -9.41 -7.44
C SER A 149 -18.48 -9.46 -8.44
N LYS A 150 -18.74 -8.37 -9.15
CA LYS A 150 -19.76 -8.30 -10.19
C LYS A 150 -19.46 -9.26 -11.35
N LEU A 151 -18.20 -9.32 -11.80
CA LEU A 151 -17.80 -10.21 -12.87
C LEU A 151 -17.95 -11.68 -12.44
N PHE A 152 -17.36 -12.08 -11.32
CA PHE A 152 -17.31 -13.47 -10.92
C PHE A 152 -18.64 -13.98 -10.37
N LYS A 153 -19.26 -13.26 -9.43
CA LYS A 153 -20.54 -13.69 -8.84
C LYS A 153 -21.73 -13.37 -9.73
N GLY A 154 -21.76 -12.16 -10.29
CA GLY A 154 -22.91 -11.69 -11.08
C GLY A 154 -22.96 -12.22 -12.50
N CYS A 155 -21.82 -12.20 -13.22
CA CYS A 155 -21.79 -12.56 -14.63
C CYS A 155 -21.40 -14.02 -14.87
N ILE A 156 -20.34 -14.50 -14.21
CA ILE A 156 -19.90 -15.92 -14.36
C ILE A 156 -20.75 -16.84 -13.50
N GLY A 157 -21.21 -16.39 -12.34
CA GLY A 157 -22.04 -17.13 -11.42
C GLY A 157 -21.26 -18.14 -10.56
N THR A 158 -19.99 -17.85 -10.26
CA THR A 158 -19.16 -18.64 -9.33
C THR A 158 -18.93 -17.87 -8.03
N ASN A 159 -18.83 -18.61 -6.91
CA ASN A 159 -18.43 -18.07 -5.61
C ASN A 159 -16.93 -18.22 -5.32
N ASN A 160 -16.13 -18.63 -6.29
CA ASN A 160 -14.68 -18.78 -6.16
C ASN A 160 -13.99 -17.40 -6.16
N VAL A 161 -14.33 -16.60 -5.17
CA VAL A 161 -13.84 -15.25 -4.94
C VAL A 161 -13.28 -15.16 -3.53
N GLU A 162 -12.00 -14.86 -3.40
CA GLU A 162 -11.35 -14.73 -2.10
C GLU A 162 -10.34 -13.57 -2.12
N ALA A 163 -10.07 -13.00 -0.95
CA ALA A 163 -9.08 -11.95 -0.77
C ALA A 163 -7.82 -12.49 -0.06
N ASN A 164 -6.71 -11.78 -0.22
CA ASN A 164 -5.44 -12.14 0.42
C ASN A 164 -5.54 -12.25 1.94
N ALA A 165 -6.43 -11.49 2.57
CA ALA A 165 -6.67 -11.51 4.02
C ALA A 165 -7.07 -12.90 4.55
N ARG A 166 -7.61 -13.78 3.71
CA ARG A 166 -7.89 -15.18 4.07
C ARG A 166 -6.66 -15.89 4.60
N ILE A 167 -5.49 -15.65 4.03
CA ILE A 167 -4.25 -16.34 4.39
C ILE A 167 -3.45 -15.57 5.45
N CYS A 168 -3.56 -14.24 5.49
CA CYS A 168 -2.76 -13.43 6.41
C CYS A 168 -3.42 -13.13 7.75
N MET A 169 -4.76 -12.97 7.82
CA MET A 169 -5.40 -12.51 9.06
C MET A 169 -6.74 -13.21 9.39
N ALA A 170 -7.11 -14.28 8.71
CA ALA A 170 -8.36 -15.02 9.00
C ALA A 170 -8.43 -15.51 10.46
N SER A 171 -7.31 -15.89 11.05
CA SER A 171 -7.23 -16.26 12.48
C SER A 171 -7.54 -15.10 13.39
N ALA A 172 -7.06 -13.88 13.05
CA ALA A 172 -7.36 -12.67 13.81
C ALA A 172 -8.84 -12.30 13.70
N VAL A 173 -9.43 -12.37 12.50
CA VAL A 173 -10.89 -12.17 12.27
C VAL A 173 -11.69 -13.13 13.17
N THR A 174 -11.34 -14.41 13.16
CA THR A 174 -12.01 -15.42 14.01
C THR A 174 -11.85 -15.08 15.48
N GLY A 175 -10.65 -14.66 15.90
CA GLY A 175 -10.37 -14.23 17.26
C GLY A 175 -11.24 -13.04 17.70
N PHE A 176 -11.31 -11.99 16.88
CA PHE A 176 -12.14 -10.81 17.14
C PHE A 176 -13.63 -11.16 17.20
N LEU A 177 -14.13 -11.90 16.21
CA LEU A 177 -15.54 -12.33 16.17
C LEU A 177 -15.90 -13.19 17.38
N THR A 178 -15.03 -14.10 17.80
CA THR A 178 -15.30 -15.01 18.92
C THR A 178 -15.24 -14.29 20.26
N SER A 179 -14.32 -13.33 20.43
CA SER A 179 -14.11 -12.62 21.69
C SER A 179 -15.02 -11.40 21.85
N PHE A 180 -15.25 -10.65 20.78
CA PHE A 180 -15.93 -9.35 20.82
C PHE A 180 -17.22 -9.29 19.99
N GLY A 181 -17.47 -10.28 19.13
CA GLY A 181 -18.62 -10.29 18.23
C GLY A 181 -18.46 -9.41 16.98
N LEU A 182 -17.34 -8.73 16.82
CA LEU A 182 -17.05 -7.82 15.70
C LEU A 182 -15.68 -8.11 15.12
N ASP A 183 -15.51 -7.93 13.80
CA ASP A 183 -14.22 -7.99 13.12
C ASP A 183 -13.58 -6.60 13.09
N GLU A 184 -13.33 -6.03 14.26
CA GLU A 184 -12.71 -4.71 14.42
C GLU A 184 -11.80 -4.70 15.65
N PRO A 185 -10.62 -4.05 15.58
CA PRO A 185 -9.81 -3.79 16.78
C PRO A 185 -10.58 -2.84 17.72
N MET A 186 -10.62 -3.20 18.98
CA MET A 186 -11.19 -2.33 20.02
C MET A 186 -10.20 -1.23 20.33
N GLY A 187 -10.61 0.01 20.26
CA GLY A 187 -9.78 1.17 20.54
C GLY A 187 -9.37 1.96 19.30
N CYS A 188 -8.64 3.02 19.51
CA CYS A 188 -8.15 3.94 18.46
C CYS A 188 -6.68 4.31 18.72
N TYR A 189 -6.06 5.02 17.78
CA TYR A 189 -4.65 5.42 17.92
C TYR A 189 -4.42 6.44 19.04
N GLU A 190 -5.43 7.23 19.38
CA GLU A 190 -5.39 8.18 20.49
C GLU A 190 -5.26 7.49 21.84
N ASP A 191 -5.75 6.26 22.00
CA ASP A 191 -5.59 5.48 23.23
C ASP A 191 -4.11 5.23 23.59
N ILE A 192 -3.23 5.21 22.56
CA ILE A 192 -1.79 5.09 22.77
C ILE A 192 -1.25 6.28 23.57
N ASP A 193 -1.77 7.48 23.34
CA ASP A 193 -1.32 8.69 24.00
C ASP A 193 -1.77 8.75 25.49
N HIS A 194 -2.65 7.84 25.92
CA HIS A 194 -3.26 7.81 27.25
C HIS A 194 -2.98 6.51 28.03
N ALA A 195 -2.33 5.53 27.42
CA ALA A 195 -2.05 4.25 28.05
C ALA A 195 -0.76 4.29 28.87
N ASP A 196 -0.83 3.79 30.12
CA ASP A 196 0.34 3.69 31.00
C ASP A 196 1.17 2.41 30.76
N VAL A 197 0.57 1.38 30.16
CA VAL A 197 1.21 0.07 29.95
C VAL A 197 0.86 -0.48 28.59
N PHE A 198 1.88 -0.96 27.87
CA PHE A 198 1.74 -1.61 26.55
C PHE A 198 2.22 -3.06 26.63
N ILE A 199 1.44 -3.96 26.04
CA ILE A 199 1.82 -5.36 25.85
C ILE A 199 1.96 -5.63 24.37
N LEU A 200 3.20 -5.86 23.90
CA LEU A 200 3.51 -6.19 22.51
C LEU A 200 3.69 -7.71 22.37
N TRP A 201 2.58 -8.40 22.12
CA TRP A 201 2.57 -9.87 22.08
C TRP A 201 2.88 -10.37 20.65
N GLY A 202 4.08 -10.93 20.44
CA GLY A 202 4.51 -11.45 19.14
C GLY A 202 4.56 -10.40 18.02
N ASN A 203 4.70 -9.14 18.40
CA ASN A 203 4.61 -8.00 17.49
C ASN A 203 5.98 -7.31 17.32
N ASN A 204 6.49 -7.23 16.08
CA ASN A 204 7.64 -6.42 15.75
C ASN A 204 7.20 -5.06 15.19
N MET A 205 6.59 -4.26 16.05
CA MET A 205 5.99 -2.98 15.67
C MET A 205 7.01 -1.98 15.14
N ALA A 206 8.25 -2.04 15.64
CA ALA A 206 9.35 -1.17 15.18
C ALA A 206 9.66 -1.35 13.68
N GLU A 207 9.51 -2.56 13.14
CA GLU A 207 9.71 -2.86 11.72
C GLU A 207 8.44 -2.68 10.90
N MET A 208 7.33 -3.25 11.37
CA MET A 208 6.09 -3.33 10.60
C MET A 208 5.32 -2.01 10.60
N HIS A 209 5.32 -1.28 11.73
CA HIS A 209 4.55 -0.06 11.96
C HIS A 209 5.39 1.06 12.60
N PRO A 210 6.52 1.49 11.97
CA PRO A 210 7.53 2.35 12.62
C PRO A 210 6.97 3.64 13.19
N VAL A 211 6.07 4.31 12.46
CA VAL A 211 5.49 5.59 12.90
C VAL A 211 4.61 5.40 14.14
N LEU A 212 3.82 4.34 14.18
CA LEU A 212 2.98 4.04 15.34
C LEU A 212 3.84 3.62 16.54
N PHE A 213 4.93 2.90 16.28
CA PHE A 213 5.90 2.56 17.31
C PHE A 213 6.60 3.79 17.90
N SER A 214 6.90 4.80 17.08
CA SER A 214 7.44 6.07 17.59
C SER A 214 6.45 6.76 18.53
N ARG A 215 5.14 6.77 18.22
CA ARG A 215 4.11 7.32 19.12
C ARG A 215 4.01 6.58 20.46
N LEU A 216 4.35 5.30 20.46
CA LEU A 216 4.34 4.49 21.68
C LEU A 216 5.56 4.78 22.58
N LEU A 217 6.65 5.30 21.99
CA LEU A 217 7.88 5.64 22.71
C LEU A 217 7.92 7.08 23.22
N ASP A 218 7.09 7.97 22.70
CA ASP A 218 6.99 9.39 23.09
C ASP A 218 6.18 9.53 24.37
#